data_5b0dfd2f48cd50309776cca81b266b5a
#
_entry.id   5b0dfd2f48cd50309776cca81b266b5a
#
_cell.length_a   1.000
_cell.length_b   1.000
_cell.length_c   1.000
_cell.angle_alpha   90.00
_cell.angle_beta   90.00
_cell.angle_gamma   90.00
#
_symmetry.space_group_name_H-M   'P 1'
#
loop_
_entity.id
_entity.type
_entity.pdbx_description
1 polymer ?
#
loop_
_entity_poly.entity_id
_entity_poly.type
_entity_poly.pdbx_seq_one_letter_code
_entity_poly.pdbx_strand_id
1 'polypeptide(L)'
;MRRNRSHYSAVFGAELLLISALVLVVSGPALAQTAAGSFVSVSGQVQIQRAGATIGAASGVGVDVADRIVTGADGHGVIVLNDRSRLELGPASNITLDEFTITGGSTSTRVSLVSGVLRSLVNAASGGAPANYQVHTPNAVASVRGTRFDTAYTE
;
A
#
# COMPACT_ATOMS: atom_id res chain seq x y z
N MET A 1 -90.40 -5.70 21.85
CA MET A 1 -90.61 -4.48 21.05
C MET A 1 -89.31 -3.79 20.84
N ARG A 2 -88.86 -3.74 19.55
CA ARG A 2 -88.02 -2.73 18.91
C ARG A 2 -86.64 -2.46 19.49
N ARG A 3 -85.62 -2.86 18.66
CA ARG A 3 -84.83 -1.95 17.77
C ARG A 3 -83.89 -1.09 18.57
N ASN A 4 -82.72 -0.91 18.21
CA ASN A 4 -82.07 -0.75 16.90
C ASN A 4 -80.53 -0.59 17.11
N ARG A 5 -79.79 -1.19 16.31
CA ARG A 5 -78.74 -0.59 15.48
C ARG A 5 -77.89 0.47 16.17
N SER A 6 -76.58 0.36 16.08
CA SER A 6 -75.79 0.73 14.88
C SER A 6 -74.35 0.67 15.27
N HIS A 7 -73.56 -0.15 14.63
CA HIS A 7 -72.61 0.28 13.65
C HIS A 7 -71.85 1.54 14.03
N TYR A 8 -70.62 1.43 14.25
CA TYR A 8 -69.62 1.96 13.34
C TYR A 8 -68.25 1.39 13.73
N SER A 9 -67.83 0.51 12.91
CA SER A 9 -66.43 0.22 12.63
C SER A 9 -65.71 1.51 12.31
N ALA A 10 -64.66 1.83 13.00
CA ALA A 10 -63.64 2.71 12.50
C ALA A 10 -62.33 1.94 12.58
N VAL A 11 -62.09 1.24 11.50
CA VAL A 11 -60.81 0.69 11.16
C VAL A 11 -59.94 1.88 10.79
N PHE A 12 -59.07 2.29 11.67
CA PHE A 12 -57.93 3.07 11.27
C PHE A 12 -56.73 2.13 11.21
N GLY A 13 -56.58 1.56 10.03
CA GLY A 13 -55.35 0.91 9.63
C GLY A 13 -54.23 1.93 9.64
N ALA A 14 -53.39 1.86 10.63
CA ALA A 14 -52.09 2.49 10.57
C ALA A 14 -51.23 1.61 9.68
N GLU A 15 -51.20 1.90 8.39
CA GLU A 15 -50.21 1.39 7.49
C GLU A 15 -48.87 1.98 7.90
N LEU A 16 -48.11 1.23 8.68
CA LEU A 16 -46.69 1.47 8.90
C LEU A 16 -45.99 1.07 7.62
N LEU A 17 -45.81 2.02 6.71
CA LEU A 17 -44.92 1.92 5.58
C LEU A 17 -43.48 1.82 6.12
N LEU A 18 -43.03 0.60 6.33
CA LEU A 18 -41.62 0.26 6.49
C LEU A 18 -40.93 0.55 5.16
N ILE A 19 -40.48 1.77 5.00
CA ILE A 19 -39.49 2.11 3.96
C ILE A 19 -38.17 1.47 4.39
N SER A 20 -38.00 0.21 4.02
CA SER A 20 -36.72 -0.46 4.05
C SER A 20 -35.85 0.20 3.00
N ALA A 21 -35.09 1.22 3.41
CA ALA A 21 -34.03 1.78 2.58
C ALA A 21 -32.96 0.70 2.42
N LEU A 22 -33.07 -0.06 1.34
CA LEU A 22 -32.04 -0.97 0.87
C LEU A 22 -30.84 -0.13 0.45
N VAL A 23 -29.94 0.12 1.37
CA VAL A 23 -28.62 0.68 1.07
C VAL A 23 -27.86 -0.36 0.28
N LEU A 24 -27.94 -0.26 -1.03
CA LEU A 24 -27.11 -1.02 -1.95
C LEU A 24 -25.69 -0.51 -1.80
N VAL A 25 -24.91 -1.13 -0.92
CA VAL A 25 -23.46 -0.93 -0.85
C VAL A 25 -22.89 -1.51 -2.15
N VAL A 26 -22.71 -0.65 -3.14
CA VAL A 26 -21.97 -1.00 -4.35
C VAL A 26 -20.51 -1.13 -3.94
N SER A 27 -20.15 -2.32 -3.47
CA SER A 27 -18.75 -2.72 -3.36
C SER A 27 -18.22 -2.86 -4.79
N GLY A 28 -17.67 -1.77 -5.32
CA GLY A 28 -16.93 -1.83 -6.57
C GLY A 28 -15.83 -2.88 -6.45
N PRO A 29 -15.44 -3.57 -7.54
CA PRO A 29 -14.29 -4.45 -7.50
C PRO A 29 -13.09 -3.61 -7.07
N ALA A 30 -12.62 -3.83 -5.88
CA ALA A 30 -11.29 -3.38 -5.50
C ALA A 30 -10.36 -4.09 -6.49
N LEU A 31 -9.81 -3.35 -7.44
CA LEU A 31 -8.73 -3.85 -8.26
C LEU A 31 -7.65 -4.25 -7.26
N ALA A 32 -7.48 -5.55 -7.06
CA ALA A 32 -6.43 -6.07 -6.23
C ALA A 32 -5.12 -5.63 -6.89
N GLN A 33 -4.57 -4.54 -6.40
CA GLN A 33 -3.27 -4.04 -6.82
C GLN A 33 -2.28 -5.12 -6.38
N THR A 34 -1.65 -5.78 -7.34
CA THR A 34 -0.66 -6.81 -7.01
C THR A 34 0.50 -6.10 -6.33
N ALA A 35 0.77 -6.46 -5.07
CA ALA A 35 1.85 -5.88 -4.31
C ALA A 35 3.17 -5.99 -5.08
N ALA A 36 3.95 -4.93 -5.10
CA ALA A 36 5.27 -4.91 -5.74
C ALA A 36 6.29 -5.76 -4.97
N GLY A 37 6.02 -6.00 -3.70
CA GLY A 37 6.86 -6.80 -2.81
C GLY A 37 6.22 -6.93 -1.43
N SER A 38 7.00 -7.39 -0.45
CA SER A 38 6.54 -7.51 0.94
C SER A 38 7.67 -7.29 1.94
N PHE A 39 7.30 -6.89 3.15
CA PHE A 39 8.23 -6.87 4.27
C PHE A 39 8.59 -8.29 4.70
N VAL A 40 9.87 -8.58 4.81
CA VAL A 40 10.37 -9.86 5.35
C VAL A 40 10.87 -9.73 6.77
N SER A 41 11.25 -8.51 7.19
CA SER A 41 11.66 -8.19 8.55
C SER A 41 11.31 -6.75 8.88
N VAL A 42 10.83 -6.54 10.10
CA VAL A 42 10.52 -5.22 10.65
C VAL A 42 10.95 -5.20 12.10
N SER A 43 11.64 -4.14 12.53
CA SER A 43 11.94 -3.88 13.93
C SER A 43 11.81 -2.39 14.23
N GLY A 44 11.47 -2.05 15.47
CA GLY A 44 11.16 -0.69 15.85
C GLY A 44 9.91 -0.15 15.16
N GLN A 45 9.80 1.16 15.07
CA GLN A 45 8.64 1.82 14.47
C GLN A 45 8.80 1.91 12.95
N VAL A 46 7.92 1.24 12.20
CA VAL A 46 7.85 1.33 10.74
C VAL A 46 6.38 1.47 10.31
N GLN A 47 6.10 2.43 9.45
CA GLN A 47 4.75 2.73 8.96
C GLN A 47 4.73 2.82 7.44
N ILE A 48 3.60 2.43 6.86
CA ILE A 48 3.28 2.56 5.44
C ILE A 48 2.15 3.57 5.32
N GLN A 49 2.33 4.59 4.50
CA GLN A 49 1.29 5.55 4.12
C GLN A 49 0.81 5.20 2.72
N ARG A 50 -0.44 4.75 2.63
CA ARG A 50 -1.10 4.31 1.39
C ARG A 50 -2.44 4.99 1.23
N ALA A 51 -2.64 5.72 0.14
CA ALA A 51 -3.90 6.39 -0.18
C ALA A 51 -4.51 7.20 0.98
N GLY A 52 -3.66 7.90 1.76
CA GLY A 52 -4.08 8.71 2.91
C GLY A 52 -4.28 7.93 4.22
N ALA A 53 -4.18 6.60 4.20
CA ALA A 53 -4.19 5.78 5.40
C ALA A 53 -2.77 5.47 5.89
N THR A 54 -2.60 5.33 7.20
CA THR A 54 -1.35 4.87 7.81
C THR A 54 -1.52 3.45 8.33
N ILE A 55 -0.65 2.56 7.88
CA ILE A 55 -0.65 1.13 8.21
C ILE A 55 0.66 0.83 8.93
N GLY A 56 0.59 0.10 10.05
CA GLY A 56 1.79 -0.43 10.70
C GLY A 56 2.45 -1.51 9.82
N ALA A 57 3.75 -1.39 9.59
CA ALA A 57 4.48 -2.43 8.89
C ALA A 57 4.75 -3.63 9.78
N ALA A 58 4.64 -4.82 9.24
CA ALA A 58 5.00 -6.08 9.87
C ALA A 58 5.50 -7.06 8.80
N SER A 59 6.17 -8.12 9.22
CA SER A 59 6.58 -9.18 8.30
C SER A 59 5.36 -9.77 7.58
N GLY A 60 5.44 -9.93 6.27
CA GLY A 60 4.36 -10.39 5.40
C GLY A 60 3.44 -9.28 4.86
N VAL A 61 3.52 -8.05 5.37
CA VAL A 61 2.74 -6.94 4.83
C VAL A 61 3.25 -6.58 3.44
N GLY A 62 2.33 -6.50 2.46
CA GLY A 62 2.63 -6.13 1.09
C GLY A 62 2.97 -4.64 0.94
N VAL A 63 3.86 -4.33 0.01
CA VAL A 63 4.23 -2.98 -0.40
C VAL A 63 3.79 -2.76 -1.84
N ASP A 64 3.03 -1.70 -2.07
CA ASP A 64 2.51 -1.35 -3.38
C ASP A 64 3.28 -0.16 -3.98
N VAL A 65 3.13 0.02 -5.27
CA VAL A 65 3.59 1.26 -5.93
C VAL A 65 2.83 2.46 -5.35
N ALA A 66 3.52 3.56 -5.18
CA ALA A 66 3.09 4.80 -4.51
C ALA A 66 2.99 4.70 -2.98
N ASP A 67 3.34 3.58 -2.36
CA ASP A 67 3.47 3.53 -0.91
C ASP A 67 4.65 4.38 -0.43
N ARG A 68 4.39 5.17 0.58
CA ARG A 68 5.41 5.89 1.33
C ARG A 68 5.69 5.15 2.63
N ILE A 69 6.95 4.81 2.86
CA ILE A 69 7.40 4.06 4.02
C ILE A 69 8.26 4.97 4.90
N VAL A 70 7.88 5.06 6.17
CA VAL A 70 8.55 5.91 7.16
C VAL A 70 9.01 5.05 8.31
N THR A 71 10.30 5.13 8.65
CA THR A 71 10.87 4.49 9.83
C THR A 71 11.13 5.51 10.92
N GLY A 72 10.88 5.13 12.16
CA GLY A 72 11.24 5.91 13.35
C GLY A 72 12.74 5.88 13.62
N ALA A 73 13.16 6.56 14.69
CA ALA A 73 14.57 6.63 15.10
C ALA A 73 15.19 5.26 15.45
N ASP A 74 14.39 4.28 15.79
CA ASP A 74 14.75 2.88 16.08
C ASP A 74 14.24 1.91 15.00
N GLY A 75 13.61 2.46 13.93
CA GLY A 75 12.94 1.68 12.92
C GLY A 75 13.90 1.08 11.89
N HIS A 76 13.71 -0.20 11.60
CA HIS A 76 14.39 -0.91 10.52
C HIS A 76 13.39 -1.76 9.76
N GLY A 77 13.49 -1.77 8.46
CA GLY A 77 12.63 -2.57 7.59
C GLY A 77 13.42 -3.25 6.49
N VAL A 78 13.03 -4.46 6.15
CA VAL A 78 13.56 -5.17 4.99
C VAL A 78 12.42 -5.58 4.10
N ILE A 79 12.44 -5.11 2.86
CA ILE A 79 11.45 -5.40 1.84
C ILE A 79 12.11 -6.27 0.76
N VAL A 80 11.41 -7.29 0.31
CA VAL A 80 11.80 -8.06 -0.87
C VAL A 80 10.74 -7.80 -1.94
N LEU A 81 11.20 -7.29 -3.07
CA LEU A 81 10.36 -7.05 -4.25
C LEU A 81 10.15 -8.35 -5.04
N ASN A 82 9.17 -8.36 -5.92
CA ASN A 82 8.81 -9.54 -6.70
C ASN A 82 9.90 -9.97 -7.71
N ASP A 83 10.84 -9.09 -8.04
CA ASP A 83 12.05 -9.40 -8.80
C ASP A 83 13.20 -9.96 -7.93
N ARG A 84 12.93 -10.19 -6.63
CA ARG A 84 13.91 -10.59 -5.61
C ARG A 84 14.92 -9.51 -5.23
N SER A 85 14.79 -8.30 -5.70
CA SER A 85 15.56 -7.18 -5.19
C SER A 85 15.19 -6.93 -3.73
N ARG A 86 16.19 -6.55 -2.92
CA ARG A 86 16.04 -6.35 -1.49
C ARG A 86 16.32 -4.90 -1.15
N LEU A 87 15.40 -4.29 -0.42
CA LEU A 87 15.51 -2.95 0.10
C LEU A 87 15.61 -3.02 1.62
N GLU A 88 16.68 -2.49 2.18
CA GLU A 88 16.89 -2.41 3.63
C GLU A 88 16.83 -0.94 4.04
N LEU A 89 15.86 -0.63 4.89
CA LEU A 89 15.64 0.72 5.42
C LEU A 89 16.30 0.83 6.78
N GLY A 90 17.11 1.85 6.96
CA GLY A 90 17.67 2.23 8.25
C GLY A 90 16.73 3.11 9.07
N PRO A 91 17.21 3.60 10.23
CA PRO A 91 16.45 4.51 11.08
C PRO A 91 16.19 5.86 10.42
N ALA A 92 15.11 6.53 10.85
CA ALA A 92 14.71 7.86 10.40
C ALA A 92 14.65 8.00 8.87
N SER A 93 14.26 6.92 8.19
CA SER A 93 14.18 6.89 6.73
C SER A 93 12.77 7.15 6.24
N ASN A 94 12.70 7.83 5.11
CA ASN A 94 11.45 8.17 4.42
C ASN A 94 11.65 7.91 2.93
N ILE A 95 11.02 6.84 2.44
CA ILE A 95 11.09 6.43 1.05
C ILE A 95 9.70 6.33 0.44
N THR A 96 9.64 6.45 -0.89
CA THR A 96 8.45 6.15 -1.68
C THR A 96 8.84 5.18 -2.79
N LEU A 97 8.06 4.14 -3.01
CA LEU A 97 8.20 3.25 -4.16
C LEU A 97 7.42 3.86 -5.33
N ASP A 98 8.09 4.66 -6.16
CA ASP A 98 7.42 5.42 -7.23
C ASP A 98 7.03 4.54 -8.42
N GLU A 99 7.83 3.53 -8.71
CA GLU A 99 7.61 2.64 -9.86
C GLU A 99 8.17 1.25 -9.58
N PHE A 100 7.40 0.25 -9.96
CA PHE A 100 7.87 -1.13 -10.03
C PHE A 100 7.13 -1.86 -11.16
N THR A 101 7.87 -2.25 -12.19
CA THR A 101 7.31 -2.93 -13.36
C THR A 101 8.22 -4.07 -13.79
N ILE A 102 7.63 -5.21 -14.08
CA ILE A 102 8.31 -6.36 -14.68
C ILE A 102 7.70 -6.61 -16.05
N THR A 103 8.48 -6.44 -17.12
CA THR A 103 8.00 -6.62 -18.49
C THR A 103 9.06 -7.33 -19.31
N GLY A 104 8.70 -8.46 -19.91
CA GLY A 104 9.60 -9.20 -20.81
C GLY A 104 10.91 -9.65 -20.14
N GLY A 105 10.90 -9.91 -18.84
CA GLY A 105 12.08 -10.29 -18.06
C GLY A 105 12.96 -9.09 -17.61
N SER A 106 12.62 -7.88 -18.03
CA SER A 106 13.27 -6.65 -17.53
C SER A 106 12.48 -6.09 -16.36
N THR A 107 13.20 -5.54 -15.37
CA THR A 107 12.60 -4.85 -14.23
C THR A 107 12.94 -3.36 -14.29
N SER A 108 11.94 -2.51 -14.08
CA SER A 108 12.12 -1.08 -13.84
C SER A 108 11.64 -0.77 -12.43
N THR A 109 12.54 -0.22 -11.62
CA THR A 109 12.23 0.17 -10.23
C THR A 109 12.73 1.59 -9.99
N ARG A 110 11.88 2.43 -9.45
CA ARG A 110 12.22 3.78 -8.99
C ARG A 110 11.80 3.96 -7.54
N VAL A 111 12.74 4.41 -6.74
CA VAL A 111 12.53 4.70 -5.33
C VAL A 111 12.97 6.13 -5.06
N SER A 112 12.13 6.92 -4.42
CA SER A 112 12.49 8.24 -3.88
C SER A 112 12.91 8.10 -2.43
N LEU A 113 14.13 8.57 -2.10
CA LEU A 113 14.65 8.67 -0.74
C LEU A 113 14.62 10.15 -0.33
N VAL A 114 13.68 10.51 0.53
CA VAL A 114 13.54 11.88 1.05
C VAL A 114 14.51 12.13 2.19
N SER A 115 14.71 11.16 3.05
CA SER A 115 15.68 11.21 4.17
C SER A 115 16.05 9.81 4.64
N GLY A 116 17.16 9.68 5.34
CA GLY A 116 17.60 8.45 6.00
C GLY A 116 18.56 7.60 5.17
N VAL A 117 18.53 6.31 5.40
CA VAL A 117 19.44 5.32 4.80
C VAL A 117 18.65 4.23 4.10
N LEU A 118 18.97 4.02 2.83
CA LEU A 118 18.45 2.94 2.01
C LEU A 118 19.62 2.12 1.45
N ARG A 119 19.64 0.84 1.76
CA ARG A 119 20.53 -0.14 1.11
C ARG A 119 19.73 -0.97 0.13
N SER A 120 20.17 -1.02 -1.09
CA SER A 120 19.52 -1.77 -2.16
C SER A 120 20.44 -2.87 -2.69
N LEU A 121 19.95 -4.10 -2.66
CA LEU A 121 20.57 -5.22 -3.36
C LEU A 121 19.70 -5.52 -4.58
N VAL A 122 20.11 -5.00 -5.73
CA VAL A 122 19.35 -5.17 -6.97
C VAL A 122 19.68 -6.53 -7.57
N ASN A 123 18.64 -7.34 -7.76
CA ASN A 123 18.80 -8.60 -8.46
C ASN A 123 18.89 -8.35 -9.97
N ALA A 124 19.97 -8.83 -10.58
CA ALA A 124 20.05 -8.86 -12.04
C ALA A 124 18.91 -9.74 -12.57
N ALA A 125 18.13 -9.23 -13.50
CA ALA A 125 17.00 -9.95 -14.04
C ALA A 125 17.41 -11.35 -14.53
N SER A 126 16.62 -12.35 -14.18
CA SER A 126 16.83 -13.72 -14.63
C SER A 126 16.68 -13.77 -16.17
N GLY A 127 17.76 -14.05 -16.89
CA GLY A 127 17.76 -14.10 -18.35
C GLY A 127 18.61 -13.01 -19.04
N GLY A 128 19.37 -12.21 -18.28
CA GLY A 128 20.31 -11.23 -18.87
C GLY A 128 19.65 -9.92 -19.35
N ALA A 129 18.36 -9.74 -19.11
CA ALA A 129 17.70 -8.48 -19.37
C ALA A 129 18.14 -7.42 -18.34
N PRO A 130 18.34 -6.16 -18.74
CA PRO A 130 18.81 -5.12 -17.83
C PRO A 130 17.77 -4.78 -16.77
N ALA A 131 18.14 -4.83 -15.49
CA ALA A 131 17.40 -4.18 -14.44
C ALA A 131 17.70 -2.68 -14.48
N ASN A 132 16.68 -1.87 -14.59
CA ASN A 132 16.78 -0.41 -14.45
C ASN A 132 16.32 -0.04 -13.04
N TYR A 133 17.28 0.17 -12.16
CA TYR A 133 17.01 0.57 -10.78
C TYR A 133 17.52 1.99 -10.54
N GLN A 134 16.63 2.85 -10.06
CA GLN A 134 16.93 4.24 -9.79
C GLN A 134 16.55 4.62 -8.36
N VAL A 135 17.44 5.33 -7.68
CA VAL A 135 17.15 6.01 -6.43
C VAL A 135 17.24 7.50 -6.65
N HIS A 136 16.15 8.19 -6.41
CA HIS A 136 16.04 9.62 -6.46
C HIS A 136 16.13 10.19 -5.05
N THR A 137 17.04 11.13 -4.85
CA THR A 137 17.11 11.98 -3.65
C THR A 137 16.80 13.41 -4.06
N PRO A 138 16.52 14.33 -3.12
CA PRO A 138 16.24 15.72 -3.47
C PRO A 138 17.32 16.39 -4.34
N ASN A 139 18.57 15.94 -4.24
CA ASN A 139 19.72 16.56 -4.90
C ASN A 139 20.44 15.67 -5.92
N ALA A 140 20.05 14.40 -6.06
CA ALA A 140 20.75 13.45 -6.92
C ALA A 140 19.84 12.33 -7.42
N VAL A 141 20.27 11.73 -8.54
CA VAL A 141 19.70 10.47 -9.06
C VAL A 141 20.82 9.46 -9.21
N ALA A 142 20.67 8.34 -8.52
CA ALA A 142 21.57 7.22 -8.66
C ALA A 142 20.90 6.13 -9.49
N SER A 143 21.55 5.69 -10.57
CA SER A 143 21.09 4.59 -11.42
C SER A 143 22.02 3.41 -11.29
N VAL A 144 21.46 2.22 -11.08
CA VAL A 144 22.21 1.00 -10.82
C VAL A 144 21.77 -0.10 -11.77
N ARG A 145 22.73 -0.84 -12.29
CA ARG A 145 22.49 -2.05 -13.09
C ARG A 145 23.11 -3.24 -12.38
N GLY A 146 22.29 -3.94 -11.56
CA GLY A 146 22.65 -5.23 -10.98
C GLY A 146 23.85 -5.20 -10.03
N THR A 147 23.72 -4.56 -8.86
CA THR A 147 24.77 -4.56 -7.84
C THR A 147 24.19 -4.21 -6.45
N ARG A 148 25.02 -4.34 -5.42
CA ARG A 148 24.75 -3.82 -4.09
C ARG A 148 25.05 -2.33 -4.06
N PHE A 149 24.14 -1.57 -3.48
CA PHE A 149 24.23 -0.13 -3.49
C PHE A 149 23.63 0.44 -2.20
N ASP A 150 24.38 1.33 -1.56
CA ASP A 150 23.95 2.00 -0.33
C ASP A 150 23.76 3.50 -0.64
N THR A 151 22.61 4.03 -0.29
CA THR A 151 22.28 5.46 -0.39
C THR A 151 21.91 5.99 0.98
N ALA A 152 22.57 7.06 1.38
CA ALA A 152 22.17 7.84 2.55
C ALA A 152 21.91 9.28 2.13
N TYR A 153 20.87 9.86 2.65
CA TYR A 153 20.54 11.28 2.52
C TYR A 153 20.16 11.83 3.88
N THR A 154 20.92 12.79 4.35
CA THR A 154 20.70 13.51 5.61
C THR A 154 20.54 14.99 5.28
N GLU A 155 19.46 15.64 5.74
CA GLU A 155 19.33 17.10 5.74
C GLU A 155 20.21 17.70 6.82
#